data_8dc90714cdde9093d37b5322924ca24b
#
_entry.id   8dc90714cdde9093d37b5322924ca24b
#
_cell.length_a   1.000
_cell.length_b   1.000
_cell.length_c   1.000
_cell.angle_alpha   90.00
_cell.angle_beta   90.00
_cell.angle_gamma   90.00
#
_symmetry.space_group_name_H-M   'P 1'
#
loop_
_entity.id
_entity.type
_entity.pdbx_description
1 polymer ?
#
loop_
_entity_poly.entity_id
_entity_poly.type
_entity_poly.pdbx_seq_one_letter_code
_entity_poly.pdbx_strand_id
1 'polypeptide(L)'
;MASFLLKTTVSALALAFVPAAFAQPATAESPAPATAPGVTTLNQIVEQTLLSNPEIQAKYHDFQASLEGQAVARGAFFPQVNALGYVGREYRNNVPGAGSQNWNRPGYNFELRQLIFDGFRTSNDVKQAGFDKLARFYDVLATSDTTALAAVQAYIDLQRYRDMELLARQNYSLHEETLKQIGQRAESGVGRRVDLEQAGGRLSLAQTNLMTETANLLDVQQRFQRVTGAFPPEAMQPVPDVSDKLPVKPGNFNESLRRNPTFLSKQAALQGAEAGVASSKGAFSPKFEFVAATGRDQNDPTPENRNIRSSSVQVVMNYNLYRGGADSARVRQTAAQSYAARDVRDYTCRNVQQELAVAWNNIASLQEKLPFLRDHELATSKVRDAYRQQFQIGQRTLLDLLNTENELFESRRALTNATYDLKLAQYRWLALSHKLLPALTLQPARNEMPEENGKLVVSDDVIKLCNSTVPDSARLTPVRVQYNEGTLPPTFVPVNAPANQPRS
;
A
#
# COMPACT_ATOMS: atom_id res chain seq x y z
N MET A 1 -21.84 -10.62 -86.93
CA MET A 1 -22.49 -11.66 -86.10
C MET A 1 -21.75 -11.80 -84.79
N ALA A 2 -22.52 -11.78 -83.68
CA ALA A 2 -22.19 -12.12 -82.29
C ALA A 2 -21.37 -11.08 -81.54
N SER A 3 -22.13 -10.22 -80.85
CA SER A 3 -21.77 -9.44 -79.68
C SER A 3 -21.48 -10.34 -78.46
N PHE A 4 -20.38 -10.10 -77.77
CA PHE A 4 -20.17 -10.63 -76.45
C PHE A 4 -20.08 -9.43 -75.46
N LEU A 5 -21.19 -9.18 -74.73
CA LEU A 5 -21.30 -8.28 -73.63
C LEU A 5 -20.70 -8.96 -72.36
N LEU A 6 -19.56 -8.48 -71.96
CA LEU A 6 -18.99 -8.88 -70.62
C LEU A 6 -19.49 -7.91 -69.55
N LYS A 7 -20.48 -8.34 -68.80
CA LYS A 7 -20.95 -7.63 -67.56
C LYS A 7 -19.92 -7.84 -66.48
N THR A 8 -19.14 -6.82 -66.16
CA THR A 8 -18.34 -6.76 -64.96
C THR A 8 -19.23 -6.31 -63.80
N THR A 9 -19.59 -7.25 -62.94
CA THR A 9 -20.21 -6.98 -61.66
C THR A 9 -19.15 -6.41 -60.69
N VAL A 10 -19.24 -5.13 -60.42
CA VAL A 10 -18.49 -4.50 -59.34
C VAL A 10 -19.19 -4.87 -58.02
N SER A 11 -18.66 -5.84 -57.31
CA SER A 11 -19.06 -6.09 -55.93
C SER A 11 -18.54 -4.98 -55.05
N ALA A 12 -19.44 -4.06 -54.68
CA ALA A 12 -19.18 -3.08 -53.64
C ALA A 12 -19.09 -3.82 -52.31
N LEU A 13 -17.87 -3.93 -51.77
CA LEU A 13 -17.63 -4.37 -50.42
C LEU A 13 -18.07 -3.22 -49.49
N ALA A 14 -19.31 -3.28 -49.02
CA ALA A 14 -19.80 -2.40 -47.98
C ALA A 14 -19.08 -2.77 -46.67
N LEU A 15 -18.06 -2.00 -46.31
CA LEU A 15 -17.52 -1.98 -44.94
C LEU A 15 -18.62 -1.45 -44.05
N ALA A 16 -19.34 -2.35 -43.36
CA ALA A 16 -20.23 -2.03 -42.29
C ALA A 16 -19.38 -1.44 -41.14
N PHE A 17 -19.37 -0.13 -41.01
CA PHE A 17 -18.97 0.54 -39.79
C PHE A 17 -20.02 0.17 -38.72
N VAL A 18 -19.70 -0.83 -37.88
CA VAL A 18 -20.41 -1.05 -36.62
C VAL A 18 -19.95 0.07 -35.69
N PRO A 19 -20.82 1.01 -35.30
CA PRO A 19 -20.48 1.92 -34.22
C PRO A 19 -20.30 1.06 -32.97
N ALA A 20 -19.09 1.05 -32.38
CA ALA A 20 -18.89 0.52 -31.06
C ALA A 20 -19.81 1.32 -30.13
N ALA A 21 -20.91 0.70 -29.74
CA ALA A 21 -21.73 1.21 -28.67
C ALA A 21 -20.86 1.23 -27.43
N PHE A 22 -20.51 2.43 -26.98
CA PHE A 22 -19.96 2.62 -25.65
C PHE A 22 -21.02 2.11 -24.66
N ALA A 23 -20.82 0.91 -24.15
CA ALA A 23 -21.59 0.41 -23.04
C ALA A 23 -21.39 1.38 -21.89
N GLN A 24 -22.42 2.10 -21.53
CA GLN A 24 -22.47 2.86 -20.29
C GLN A 24 -22.15 1.90 -19.16
N PRO A 25 -21.23 2.25 -18.23
CA PRO A 25 -21.03 1.44 -17.04
C PRO A 25 -22.38 1.33 -16.33
N ALA A 26 -22.80 0.10 -16.05
CA ALA A 26 -23.94 -0.19 -15.23
C ALA A 26 -23.83 0.63 -13.95
N THR A 27 -24.83 1.46 -13.69
CA THR A 27 -24.99 2.15 -12.41
C THR A 27 -24.88 1.10 -11.32
N ALA A 28 -23.83 1.16 -10.52
CA ALA A 28 -23.70 0.33 -9.35
C ALA A 28 -24.93 0.55 -8.47
N GLU A 29 -25.74 -0.48 -8.34
CA GLU A 29 -26.84 -0.55 -7.39
C GLU A 29 -26.26 -0.30 -6.01
N SER A 30 -26.70 0.78 -5.36
CA SER A 30 -26.32 1.12 -3.99
C SER A 30 -26.67 -0.07 -3.11
N PRO A 31 -25.75 -0.62 -2.31
CA PRO A 31 -26.05 -1.74 -1.44
C PRO A 31 -27.16 -1.35 -0.48
N ALA A 32 -28.16 -2.22 -0.36
CA ALA A 32 -29.29 -2.09 0.54
C ALA A 32 -28.82 -1.80 1.98
N PRO A 33 -29.56 -0.98 2.77
CA PRO A 33 -29.19 -0.67 4.14
C PRO A 33 -29.19 -1.94 5.00
N ALA A 34 -28.11 -2.09 5.75
CA ALA A 34 -27.78 -3.25 6.56
C ALA A 34 -28.87 -3.60 7.59
N THR A 35 -29.10 -4.87 7.66
CA THR A 35 -29.72 -5.67 8.71
C THR A 35 -29.39 -5.22 10.14
N ALA A 36 -30.34 -5.50 11.04
CA ALA A 36 -30.40 -5.32 12.49
C ALA A 36 -29.05 -5.32 13.28
N PRO A 37 -28.98 -4.69 14.48
CA PRO A 37 -27.76 -4.48 15.24
C PRO A 37 -27.17 -5.80 15.75
N GLY A 38 -26.44 -6.48 14.89
CA GLY A 38 -25.55 -7.56 15.26
C GLY A 38 -24.23 -6.97 15.77
N VAL A 39 -23.63 -7.64 16.74
CA VAL A 39 -22.31 -7.25 17.24
C VAL A 39 -21.29 -7.31 16.09
N THR A 40 -20.67 -6.18 15.75
CA THR A 40 -19.77 -6.07 14.61
C THR A 40 -18.43 -6.75 14.91
N THR A 41 -17.98 -7.60 14.00
CA THR A 41 -16.70 -8.32 14.09
C THR A 41 -15.57 -7.58 13.38
N LEU A 42 -14.33 -7.86 13.77
CA LEU A 42 -13.14 -7.34 13.09
C LEU A 42 -13.13 -7.74 11.60
N ASN A 43 -13.46 -9.01 11.30
CA ASN A 43 -13.45 -9.54 9.94
C ASN A 43 -14.42 -8.76 9.04
N GLN A 44 -15.65 -8.48 9.53
CA GLN A 44 -16.63 -7.69 8.78
C GLN A 44 -16.14 -6.29 8.45
N ILE A 45 -15.49 -5.61 9.41
CA ILE A 45 -14.94 -4.26 9.18
C ILE A 45 -13.81 -4.28 8.17
N VAL A 46 -12.88 -5.25 8.28
CA VAL A 46 -11.77 -5.38 7.32
C VAL A 46 -12.30 -5.71 5.93
N GLU A 47 -13.23 -6.66 5.80
CA GLU A 47 -13.85 -7.02 4.52
C GLU A 47 -14.57 -5.83 3.87
N GLN A 48 -15.42 -5.14 4.63
CA GLN A 48 -16.09 -3.93 4.15
C GLN A 48 -15.10 -2.87 3.69
N THR A 49 -14.03 -2.65 4.46
CA THR A 49 -12.97 -1.68 4.12
C THR A 49 -12.28 -2.07 2.82
N LEU A 50 -11.92 -3.35 2.64
CA LEU A 50 -11.26 -3.82 1.41
C LEU A 50 -12.14 -3.62 0.17
N LEU A 51 -13.45 -3.79 0.30
CA LEU A 51 -14.40 -3.67 -0.82
C LEU A 51 -14.70 -2.21 -1.18
N SER A 52 -14.75 -1.31 -0.19
CA SER A 52 -15.23 0.06 -0.37
C SER A 52 -14.12 1.11 -0.41
N ASN A 53 -12.89 0.80 -0.01
CA ASN A 53 -11.83 1.81 0.14
C ASN A 53 -11.37 2.39 -1.21
N PRO A 54 -11.45 3.73 -1.40
CA PRO A 54 -11.09 4.37 -2.66
C PRO A 54 -9.61 4.23 -3.04
N GLU A 55 -8.70 4.07 -2.06
CA GLU A 55 -7.27 3.91 -2.32
C GLU A 55 -6.98 2.58 -3.02
N ILE A 56 -7.62 1.49 -2.58
CA ILE A 56 -7.54 0.19 -3.25
C ILE A 56 -8.15 0.27 -4.65
N GLN A 57 -9.30 0.95 -4.81
CA GLN A 57 -9.94 1.12 -6.12
C GLN A 57 -9.04 1.90 -7.08
N ALA A 58 -8.40 2.97 -6.62
CA ALA A 58 -7.46 3.74 -7.44
C ALA A 58 -6.29 2.86 -7.93
N LYS A 59 -5.66 2.08 -7.04
CA LYS A 59 -4.59 1.15 -7.44
C LYS A 59 -5.07 0.07 -8.39
N TYR A 60 -6.29 -0.42 -8.22
CA TYR A 60 -6.87 -1.38 -9.14
C TYR A 60 -7.10 -0.78 -10.54
N HIS A 61 -7.58 0.46 -10.63
CA HIS A 61 -7.71 1.15 -11.93
C HIS A 61 -6.34 1.43 -12.56
N ASP A 62 -5.30 1.76 -11.78
CA ASP A 62 -3.92 1.86 -12.26
C ASP A 62 -3.43 0.51 -12.86
N PHE A 63 -3.78 -0.60 -12.19
CA PHE A 63 -3.50 -1.94 -12.71
C PHE A 63 -4.25 -2.22 -14.01
N GLN A 64 -5.56 -1.93 -14.08
CA GLN A 64 -6.35 -2.06 -15.32
C GLN A 64 -5.75 -1.23 -16.45
N ALA A 65 -5.37 0.03 -16.18
CA ALA A 65 -4.71 0.87 -17.16
C ALA A 65 -3.40 0.26 -17.68
N SER A 66 -2.64 -0.43 -16.81
CA SER A 66 -1.39 -1.11 -17.21
C SER A 66 -1.64 -2.39 -18.03
N LEU A 67 -2.77 -3.08 -17.83
CA LEU A 67 -3.22 -4.18 -18.71
C LEU A 67 -3.42 -3.69 -20.14
N GLU A 68 -4.18 -2.60 -20.28
CA GLU A 68 -4.41 -1.98 -21.60
C GLU A 68 -3.12 -1.38 -22.16
N GLY A 69 -2.23 -0.86 -21.32
CA GLY A 69 -0.91 -0.40 -21.72
C GLY A 69 -0.05 -1.49 -22.37
N GLN A 70 -0.12 -2.72 -21.86
CA GLN A 70 0.54 -3.86 -22.51
C GLN A 70 -0.14 -4.22 -23.84
N ALA A 71 -1.47 -4.16 -23.93
CA ALA A 71 -2.20 -4.37 -25.18
C ALA A 71 -1.82 -3.32 -26.24
N VAL A 72 -1.69 -2.05 -25.84
CA VAL A 72 -1.20 -0.97 -26.72
C VAL A 72 0.22 -1.28 -27.24
N ALA A 73 1.13 -1.71 -26.36
CA ALA A 73 2.48 -2.10 -26.80
C ALA A 73 2.45 -3.28 -27.80
N ARG A 74 1.60 -4.29 -27.56
CA ARG A 74 1.39 -5.42 -28.49
C ARG A 74 0.80 -4.98 -29.82
N GLY A 75 0.02 -3.90 -29.85
CA GLY A 75 -0.54 -3.32 -31.06
C GLY A 75 0.51 -3.02 -32.14
N ALA A 76 1.77 -2.74 -31.75
CA ALA A 76 2.87 -2.52 -32.67
C ALA A 76 3.28 -3.77 -33.48
N PHE A 77 2.89 -4.96 -33.06
CA PHE A 77 3.09 -6.20 -33.82
C PHE A 77 2.03 -6.42 -34.92
N PHE A 78 0.91 -5.71 -34.83
CA PHE A 78 -0.20 -5.90 -35.79
C PHE A 78 -0.13 -4.90 -36.93
N PRO A 79 -0.78 -5.21 -38.08
CA PRO A 79 -0.86 -4.28 -39.19
C PRO A 79 -1.53 -2.96 -38.76
N GLN A 80 -0.93 -1.85 -39.14
CA GLN A 80 -1.50 -0.53 -39.01
C GLN A 80 -2.06 -0.09 -40.35
N VAL A 81 -3.33 0.31 -40.37
CA VAL A 81 -4.01 0.81 -41.56
C VAL A 81 -4.29 2.29 -41.35
N ASN A 82 -3.71 3.12 -42.22
CA ASN A 82 -3.89 4.56 -42.23
C ASN A 82 -4.68 5.01 -43.44
N ALA A 83 -5.62 5.92 -43.29
CA ALA A 83 -6.30 6.59 -44.36
C ALA A 83 -5.98 8.08 -44.30
N LEU A 84 -5.45 8.64 -45.36
CA LEU A 84 -5.17 10.05 -45.50
C LEU A 84 -6.05 10.61 -46.63
N GLY A 85 -6.81 11.63 -46.34
CA GLY A 85 -7.54 12.42 -47.33
C GLY A 85 -7.11 13.89 -47.25
N TYR A 86 -6.93 14.51 -48.40
CA TYR A 86 -6.59 15.93 -48.40
C TYR A 86 -7.25 16.64 -49.62
N VAL A 87 -7.51 17.92 -49.43
CA VAL A 87 -7.94 18.83 -50.47
C VAL A 87 -7.17 20.14 -50.29
N GLY A 88 -6.59 20.61 -51.34
CA GLY A 88 -5.80 21.82 -51.31
C GLY A 88 -5.79 22.52 -52.66
N ARG A 89 -5.21 23.71 -52.69
CA ARG A 89 -4.90 24.44 -53.91
C ARG A 89 -3.39 24.55 -54.02
N GLU A 90 -2.85 24.05 -55.14
CA GLU A 90 -1.42 24.07 -55.39
C GLU A 90 -1.13 25.02 -56.56
N TYR A 91 -0.06 25.79 -56.40
CA TYR A 91 0.49 26.64 -57.45
C TYR A 91 1.91 26.18 -57.73
N ARG A 92 2.20 25.92 -59.00
CA ARG A 92 3.53 25.54 -59.46
C ARG A 92 3.95 26.44 -60.61
N ASN A 93 5.14 27.02 -60.45
CA ASN A 93 5.75 27.86 -61.47
C ASN A 93 6.64 27.03 -62.40
N ASN A 94 6.78 27.44 -63.66
CA ASN A 94 7.65 26.77 -64.66
C ASN A 94 7.35 25.30 -64.90
N VAL A 95 6.08 24.92 -65.03
CA VAL A 95 5.70 23.59 -65.46
C VAL A 95 6.14 23.41 -66.90
N PRO A 96 6.94 22.39 -67.28
CA PRO A 96 7.39 22.18 -68.66
C PRO A 96 6.20 22.06 -69.62
N GLY A 97 6.21 22.88 -70.64
CA GLY A 97 5.13 22.92 -71.66
C GLY A 97 3.83 23.64 -71.28
N ALA A 98 3.69 24.07 -70.01
CA ALA A 98 2.44 24.66 -69.50
C ALA A 98 2.59 25.98 -68.69
N GLY A 99 3.81 26.46 -68.46
CA GLY A 99 4.06 27.72 -67.70
C GLY A 99 3.69 27.61 -66.24
N SER A 100 3.10 28.70 -65.68
CA SER A 100 2.61 28.69 -64.31
C SER A 100 1.18 28.15 -64.21
N GLN A 101 0.99 27.14 -63.38
CA GLN A 101 -0.30 26.46 -63.21
C GLN A 101 -0.82 26.56 -61.79
N ASN A 102 -2.14 26.62 -61.67
CA ASN A 102 -2.86 26.67 -60.40
C ASN A 102 -4.05 25.69 -60.48
N TRP A 103 -4.10 24.72 -59.59
CA TRP A 103 -5.16 23.72 -59.59
C TRP A 103 -5.56 23.28 -58.20
N ASN A 104 -6.75 22.71 -58.08
CA ASN A 104 -7.19 22.04 -56.87
C ASN A 104 -6.56 20.65 -56.82
N ARG A 105 -5.99 20.27 -55.69
CA ARG A 105 -5.33 19.02 -55.44
C ARG A 105 -6.08 18.18 -54.39
N PRO A 106 -7.19 17.54 -54.75
CA PRO A 106 -7.79 16.52 -53.90
C PRO A 106 -7.00 15.20 -54.05
N GLY A 107 -6.89 14.52 -52.94
CA GLY A 107 -6.25 13.20 -52.93
C GLY A 107 -6.67 12.38 -51.72
N TYR A 108 -6.44 11.07 -51.84
CA TYR A 108 -6.54 10.13 -50.76
C TYR A 108 -5.47 9.06 -50.91
N ASN A 109 -5.05 8.53 -49.74
CA ASN A 109 -4.11 7.43 -49.65
C ASN A 109 -4.52 6.49 -48.55
N PHE A 110 -4.58 5.18 -48.84
CA PHE A 110 -4.70 4.12 -47.86
C PHE A 110 -3.36 3.43 -47.77
N GLU A 111 -2.84 3.27 -46.56
CA GLU A 111 -1.54 2.65 -46.34
C GLU A 111 -1.67 1.61 -45.23
N LEU A 112 -1.20 0.39 -45.51
CA LEU A 112 -1.02 -0.68 -44.57
C LEU A 112 0.47 -0.80 -44.28
N ARG A 113 0.84 -0.70 -42.98
CA ARG A 113 2.20 -0.97 -42.50
C ARG A 113 2.19 -2.13 -41.53
N GLN A 114 3.08 -3.09 -41.76
CA GLN A 114 3.29 -4.24 -40.89
C GLN A 114 4.76 -4.31 -40.52
N LEU A 115 5.03 -4.26 -39.20
CA LEU A 115 6.38 -4.46 -38.66
C LEU A 115 6.82 -5.90 -38.94
N ILE A 116 8.00 -6.09 -39.52
CA ILE A 116 8.65 -7.39 -39.71
C ILE A 116 9.75 -7.57 -38.67
N PHE A 117 10.60 -6.56 -38.52
CA PHE A 117 11.72 -6.60 -37.57
C PHE A 117 12.17 -5.19 -37.19
N ASP A 118 12.52 -4.97 -35.91
CA ASP A 118 12.98 -3.69 -35.38
C ASP A 118 14.11 -3.83 -34.35
N GLY A 119 14.92 -4.89 -34.45
CA GLY A 119 15.96 -5.16 -33.46
C GLY A 119 15.43 -5.58 -32.09
N PHE A 120 14.28 -6.26 -32.05
CA PHE A 120 13.57 -6.70 -30.83
C PHE A 120 13.09 -5.55 -29.93
N ARG A 121 13.04 -4.33 -30.45
CA ARG A 121 12.56 -3.17 -29.72
C ARG A 121 11.13 -3.36 -29.23
N THR A 122 10.19 -3.61 -30.16
CA THR A 122 8.77 -3.85 -29.85
C THR A 122 8.60 -5.03 -28.90
N SER A 123 9.36 -6.12 -29.07
CA SER A 123 9.34 -7.28 -28.16
C SER A 123 9.73 -6.89 -26.73
N ASN A 124 10.77 -6.08 -26.57
CA ASN A 124 11.23 -5.61 -25.27
C ASN A 124 10.29 -4.53 -24.68
N ASP A 125 9.63 -3.70 -25.50
CA ASP A 125 8.63 -2.74 -25.06
C ASP A 125 7.39 -3.47 -24.48
N VAL A 126 6.93 -4.55 -25.16
CA VAL A 126 5.85 -5.41 -24.64
C VAL A 126 6.26 -6.11 -23.35
N LYS A 127 7.53 -6.56 -23.27
CA LYS A 127 8.07 -7.17 -22.05
C LYS A 127 8.16 -6.17 -20.91
N GLN A 128 8.60 -4.94 -21.15
CA GLN A 128 8.62 -3.85 -20.19
C GLN A 128 7.20 -3.57 -19.68
N ALA A 129 6.23 -3.36 -20.56
CA ALA A 129 4.84 -3.13 -20.19
C ALA A 129 4.24 -4.31 -19.40
N GLY A 130 4.66 -5.55 -19.70
CA GLY A 130 4.29 -6.74 -18.94
C GLY A 130 4.81 -6.72 -17.48
N PHE A 131 6.05 -6.29 -17.27
CA PHE A 131 6.59 -6.12 -15.90
C PHE A 131 6.00 -4.92 -15.18
N ASP A 132 5.70 -3.82 -15.89
CA ASP A 132 5.00 -2.68 -15.31
C ASP A 132 3.60 -3.07 -14.82
N LYS A 133 2.87 -3.87 -15.62
CA LYS A 133 1.59 -4.47 -15.21
C LYS A 133 1.73 -5.32 -13.94
N LEU A 134 2.77 -6.17 -13.88
CA LEU A 134 3.02 -7.01 -12.72
C LEU A 134 3.38 -6.18 -11.48
N ALA A 135 4.17 -5.11 -11.64
CA ALA A 135 4.46 -4.18 -10.55
C ALA A 135 3.20 -3.53 -10.00
N ARG A 136 2.27 -3.07 -10.88
CA ARG A 136 0.98 -2.50 -10.48
C ARG A 136 0.07 -3.51 -9.78
N PHE A 137 0.06 -4.76 -10.23
CA PHE A 137 -0.65 -5.82 -9.54
C PHE A 137 -0.17 -6.00 -8.10
N TYR A 138 1.16 -6.07 -7.90
CA TYR A 138 1.72 -6.15 -6.54
C TYR A 138 1.48 -4.88 -5.73
N ASP A 139 1.40 -3.70 -6.34
CA ASP A 139 1.00 -2.46 -5.65
C ASP A 139 -0.46 -2.55 -5.13
N VAL A 140 -1.38 -3.19 -5.86
CA VAL A 140 -2.75 -3.46 -5.37
C VAL A 140 -2.73 -4.35 -4.13
N LEU A 141 -1.94 -5.44 -4.15
CA LEU A 141 -1.83 -6.35 -3.01
C LEU A 141 -1.20 -5.65 -1.80
N ALA A 142 -0.13 -4.88 -2.01
CA ALA A 142 0.52 -4.10 -0.95
C ALA A 142 -0.44 -3.07 -0.32
N THR A 143 -1.21 -2.37 -1.15
CA THR A 143 -2.23 -1.42 -0.66
C THR A 143 -3.34 -2.14 0.08
N SER A 144 -3.75 -3.34 -0.37
CA SER A 144 -4.74 -4.15 0.36
C SER A 144 -4.25 -4.55 1.75
N ASP A 145 -2.99 -4.98 1.89
CA ASP A 145 -2.41 -5.33 3.20
C ASP A 145 -2.31 -4.11 4.13
N THR A 146 -1.86 -2.96 3.60
CA THR A 146 -1.73 -1.73 4.40
C THR A 146 -3.09 -1.17 4.82
N THR A 147 -4.08 -1.21 3.94
CA THR A 147 -5.45 -0.77 4.24
C THR A 147 -6.13 -1.73 5.21
N ALA A 148 -5.95 -3.04 5.06
CA ALA A 148 -6.44 -4.03 6.03
C ALA A 148 -5.83 -3.80 7.42
N LEU A 149 -4.51 -3.56 7.50
CA LEU A 149 -3.85 -3.22 8.77
C LEU A 149 -4.38 -1.91 9.36
N ALA A 150 -4.62 -0.90 8.54
CA ALA A 150 -5.20 0.37 9.00
C ALA A 150 -6.63 0.17 9.56
N ALA A 151 -7.44 -0.70 8.95
CA ALA A 151 -8.77 -1.06 9.46
C ALA A 151 -8.68 -1.83 10.80
N VAL A 152 -7.76 -2.80 10.90
CA VAL A 152 -7.47 -3.51 12.15
C VAL A 152 -7.03 -2.53 13.23
N GLN A 153 -6.12 -1.62 12.93
CA GLN A 153 -5.67 -0.61 13.89
C GLN A 153 -6.82 0.30 14.34
N ALA A 154 -7.65 0.77 13.40
CA ALA A 154 -8.80 1.60 13.74
C ALA A 154 -9.80 0.87 14.65
N TYR A 155 -10.01 -0.43 14.43
CA TYR A 155 -10.85 -1.28 15.26
C TYR A 155 -10.27 -1.48 16.67
N ILE A 156 -8.97 -1.79 16.76
CA ILE A 156 -8.25 -1.96 18.02
C ILE A 156 -8.24 -0.64 18.82
N ASP A 157 -7.90 0.47 18.17
CA ASP A 157 -7.85 1.79 18.82
C ASP A 157 -9.23 2.20 19.32
N LEU A 158 -10.30 1.94 18.57
CA LEU A 158 -11.67 2.25 19.03
C LEU A 158 -12.04 1.49 20.31
N GLN A 159 -11.69 0.21 20.42
CA GLN A 159 -11.90 -0.56 21.66
C GLN A 159 -11.01 -0.04 22.79
N ARG A 160 -9.73 0.20 22.52
CA ARG A 160 -8.77 0.74 23.49
C ARG A 160 -9.28 2.03 24.12
N TYR A 161 -9.67 3.00 23.30
CA TYR A 161 -10.07 4.31 23.81
C TYR A 161 -11.45 4.31 24.46
N ARG A 162 -12.32 3.36 24.13
CA ARG A 162 -13.54 3.10 24.93
C ARG A 162 -13.21 2.60 26.34
N ASP A 163 -12.28 1.65 26.44
CA ASP A 163 -11.83 1.15 27.74
C ASP A 163 -11.12 2.24 28.55
N MET A 164 -10.29 3.06 27.91
CA MET A 164 -9.59 4.18 28.55
C MET A 164 -10.56 5.25 29.07
N GLU A 165 -11.56 5.61 28.27
CA GLU A 165 -12.62 6.54 28.70
C GLU A 165 -13.44 5.96 29.85
N LEU A 166 -13.77 4.66 29.81
CA LEU A 166 -14.46 3.99 30.90
C LEU A 166 -13.63 4.02 32.20
N LEU A 167 -12.33 3.73 32.15
CA LEU A 167 -11.41 3.83 33.30
C LEU A 167 -11.34 5.24 33.82
N ALA A 168 -11.26 6.26 32.99
CA ALA A 168 -11.23 7.66 33.38
C ALA A 168 -12.55 8.10 34.02
N ARG A 169 -13.68 7.63 33.52
CA ARG A 169 -15.01 7.88 34.10
C ARG A 169 -15.16 7.26 35.48
N GLN A 170 -14.69 6.01 35.66
CA GLN A 170 -14.67 5.35 36.96
C GLN A 170 -13.79 6.10 37.97
N ASN A 171 -12.60 6.55 37.53
CA ASN A 171 -11.72 7.34 38.35
C ASN A 171 -12.33 8.70 38.77
N TYR A 172 -13.00 9.37 37.81
CA TYR A 172 -13.73 10.62 38.13
C TYR A 172 -14.84 10.39 39.16
N SER A 173 -15.72 9.40 38.96
CA SER A 173 -16.79 9.07 39.90
C SER A 173 -16.27 8.74 41.29
N LEU A 174 -15.14 8.05 41.39
CA LEU A 174 -14.51 7.72 42.68
C LEU A 174 -14.03 8.98 43.43
N HIS A 175 -13.37 9.90 42.74
CA HIS A 175 -12.90 11.15 43.31
C HIS A 175 -14.06 12.08 43.68
N GLU A 176 -15.13 12.11 42.90
CA GLU A 176 -16.36 12.85 43.21
C GLU A 176 -17.00 12.37 44.54
N GLU A 177 -17.16 11.04 44.69
CA GLU A 177 -17.68 10.45 45.90
C GLU A 177 -16.77 10.68 47.11
N THR A 178 -15.44 10.59 46.89
CA THR A 178 -14.45 10.88 47.93
C THR A 178 -14.54 12.34 48.40
N LEU A 179 -14.63 13.31 47.48
CA LEU A 179 -14.79 14.73 47.82
C LEU A 179 -16.06 14.97 48.65
N LYS A 180 -17.19 14.35 48.25
CA LYS A 180 -18.45 14.44 48.96
C LYS A 180 -18.33 13.92 50.38
N GLN A 181 -17.72 12.76 50.60
CA GLN A 181 -17.49 12.18 51.94
C GLN A 181 -16.57 13.05 52.80
N ILE A 182 -15.50 13.61 52.24
CA ILE A 182 -14.59 14.52 52.95
C ILE A 182 -15.27 15.85 53.30
N GLY A 183 -16.10 16.38 52.37
CA GLY A 183 -16.92 17.58 52.63
C GLY A 183 -17.84 17.40 53.85
N GLN A 184 -18.59 16.31 53.88
CA GLN A 184 -19.48 15.98 55.02
C GLN A 184 -18.71 15.86 56.34
N ARG A 185 -17.50 15.26 56.34
CA ARG A 185 -16.65 15.21 57.55
C ARG A 185 -16.13 16.57 57.95
N ALA A 186 -15.78 17.44 57.02
CA ALA A 186 -15.30 18.79 57.28
C ALA A 186 -16.43 19.68 57.88
N GLU A 187 -17.66 19.58 57.32
CA GLU A 187 -18.84 20.29 57.81
C GLU A 187 -19.25 19.87 59.23
N SER A 188 -19.09 18.57 59.52
CA SER A 188 -19.35 18.05 60.91
C SER A 188 -18.24 18.36 61.92
N GLY A 189 -17.19 19.08 61.53
CA GLY A 189 -16.06 19.46 62.37
C GLY A 189 -15.05 18.35 62.68
N VAL A 190 -15.21 17.18 62.16
CA VAL A 190 -14.31 16.01 62.35
C VAL A 190 -13.19 15.97 61.26
N GLY A 191 -13.39 16.61 60.10
CA GLY A 191 -12.46 16.61 58.99
C GLY A 191 -11.54 17.84 58.98
N ARG A 192 -10.34 17.69 58.39
CA ARG A 192 -9.39 18.78 58.17
C ARG A 192 -9.73 19.54 56.91
N ARG A 193 -9.66 20.89 56.92
CA ARG A 193 -9.89 21.71 55.71
C ARG A 193 -8.87 21.44 54.62
N VAL A 194 -7.63 21.08 54.96
CA VAL A 194 -6.59 20.68 53.99
C VAL A 194 -6.98 19.42 53.22
N ASP A 195 -7.64 18.46 53.86
CA ASP A 195 -8.11 17.24 53.21
C ASP A 195 -9.18 17.54 52.15
N LEU A 196 -10.04 18.54 52.40
CA LEU A 196 -11.04 18.99 51.41
C LEU A 196 -10.39 19.60 50.17
N GLU A 197 -9.38 20.47 50.36
CA GLU A 197 -8.65 21.09 49.24
C GLU A 197 -7.88 20.02 48.44
N GLN A 198 -7.28 19.03 49.09
CA GLN A 198 -6.59 17.91 48.41
C GLN A 198 -7.57 17.06 47.60
N ALA A 199 -8.73 16.73 48.17
CA ALA A 199 -9.76 15.98 47.45
C ALA A 199 -10.30 16.76 46.25
N GLY A 200 -10.49 18.07 46.36
CA GLY A 200 -10.87 18.97 45.28
C GLY A 200 -9.84 19.02 44.15
N GLY A 201 -8.55 19.14 44.50
CA GLY A 201 -7.47 19.11 43.54
C GLY A 201 -7.40 17.77 42.75
N ARG A 202 -7.61 16.64 43.43
CA ARG A 202 -7.63 15.31 42.80
C ARG A 202 -8.86 15.13 41.91
N LEU A 203 -10.03 15.63 42.28
CA LEU A 203 -11.21 15.62 41.42
C LEU A 203 -10.98 16.42 40.14
N SER A 204 -10.39 17.63 40.26
CA SER A 204 -10.04 18.45 39.09
C SER A 204 -9.08 17.73 38.14
N LEU A 205 -8.09 17.00 38.67
CA LEU A 205 -7.20 16.17 37.87
C LEU A 205 -7.96 15.02 37.17
N ALA A 206 -8.83 14.31 37.91
CA ALA A 206 -9.63 13.23 37.34
C ALA A 206 -10.60 13.73 36.27
N GLN A 207 -11.16 14.93 36.42
CA GLN A 207 -11.99 15.59 35.41
C GLN A 207 -11.19 15.90 34.13
N THR A 208 -9.97 16.44 34.30
CA THR A 208 -9.07 16.70 33.14
C THR A 208 -8.72 15.41 32.42
N ASN A 209 -8.43 14.33 33.12
CA ASN A 209 -8.15 13.02 32.54
C ASN A 209 -9.37 12.49 31.76
N LEU A 210 -10.58 12.61 32.33
CA LEU A 210 -11.81 12.18 31.61
C LEU A 210 -12.03 13.00 30.34
N MET A 211 -11.87 14.32 30.39
CA MET A 211 -11.99 15.20 29.20
C MET A 211 -10.97 14.80 28.12
N THR A 212 -9.75 14.50 28.52
CA THR A 212 -8.68 14.08 27.62
C THR A 212 -9.01 12.75 26.94
N GLU A 213 -9.44 11.73 27.69
CA GLU A 213 -9.76 10.43 27.10
C GLU A 213 -11.04 10.49 26.25
N THR A 214 -12.01 11.34 26.62
CA THR A 214 -13.20 11.60 25.78
C THR A 214 -12.79 12.26 24.44
N ALA A 215 -11.91 13.26 24.47
CA ALA A 215 -11.39 13.88 23.24
C ALA A 215 -10.62 12.88 22.36
N ASN A 216 -9.76 12.07 22.96
CA ASN A 216 -9.04 10.99 22.28
C ASN A 216 -10.00 9.99 21.61
N LEU A 217 -11.09 9.61 22.30
CA LEU A 217 -12.11 8.72 21.74
C LEU A 217 -12.80 9.34 20.51
N LEU A 218 -13.15 10.63 20.58
CA LEU A 218 -13.74 11.36 19.45
C LEU A 218 -12.79 11.37 18.23
N ASP A 219 -11.51 11.65 18.46
CA ASP A 219 -10.49 11.63 17.38
C ASP A 219 -10.36 10.25 16.75
N VAL A 220 -10.38 9.19 17.55
CA VAL A 220 -10.31 7.80 17.07
C VAL A 220 -11.57 7.42 16.30
N GLN A 221 -12.74 7.88 16.69
CA GLN A 221 -13.98 7.69 15.95
C GLN A 221 -13.91 8.31 14.55
N GLN A 222 -13.38 9.52 14.42
CA GLN A 222 -13.17 10.15 13.11
C GLN A 222 -12.15 9.39 12.25
N ARG A 223 -11.08 8.89 12.88
CA ARG A 223 -10.07 8.08 12.20
C ARG A 223 -10.65 6.76 11.72
N PHE A 224 -11.47 6.10 12.54
CA PHE A 224 -12.21 4.90 12.17
C PHE A 224 -13.09 5.15 10.94
N GLN A 225 -13.91 6.20 10.97
CA GLN A 225 -14.78 6.57 9.84
C GLN A 225 -13.99 6.84 8.55
N ARG A 226 -12.85 7.55 8.66
CA ARG A 226 -12.00 7.84 7.50
C ARG A 226 -11.44 6.57 6.86
N VAL A 227 -11.04 5.59 7.67
CA VAL A 227 -10.41 4.35 7.17
C VAL A 227 -11.45 3.38 6.62
N THR A 228 -12.56 3.18 7.34
CA THR A 228 -13.56 2.15 7.04
C THR A 228 -14.71 2.65 6.15
N GLY A 229 -14.88 3.97 6.04
CA GLY A 229 -16.03 4.59 5.38
C GLY A 229 -17.36 4.46 6.16
N ALA A 230 -17.36 3.84 7.34
CA ALA A 230 -18.53 3.61 8.16
C ALA A 230 -18.45 4.29 9.53
N PHE A 231 -19.59 4.59 10.11
CA PHE A 231 -19.64 5.08 11.49
C PHE A 231 -19.19 3.99 12.48
N PRO A 232 -18.55 4.37 13.61
CA PRO A 232 -18.18 3.44 14.65
C PRO A 232 -19.39 2.65 15.17
N PRO A 233 -19.37 1.30 15.19
CA PRO A 233 -20.47 0.51 15.70
C PRO A 233 -20.60 0.66 17.22
N GLU A 234 -21.82 0.63 17.76
CA GLU A 234 -22.06 0.70 19.21
C GLU A 234 -21.49 -0.54 19.92
N ALA A 235 -21.82 -1.73 19.41
CA ALA A 235 -21.36 -3.00 19.97
C ALA A 235 -20.28 -3.63 19.06
N MET A 236 -19.16 -4.02 19.66
CA MET A 236 -18.01 -4.63 18.98
C MET A 236 -17.62 -5.93 19.67
N GLN A 237 -17.27 -6.95 18.89
CA GLN A 237 -16.65 -8.13 19.47
C GLN A 237 -15.21 -7.83 19.93
N PRO A 238 -14.72 -8.50 20.98
CA PRO A 238 -13.30 -8.43 21.35
C PRO A 238 -12.40 -8.78 20.17
N VAL A 239 -11.26 -8.10 20.07
CA VAL A 239 -10.24 -8.39 19.03
C VAL A 239 -9.82 -9.85 19.15
N PRO A 240 -9.93 -10.65 18.06
CA PRO A 240 -9.52 -12.05 18.06
C PRO A 240 -8.04 -12.23 18.47
N ASP A 241 -7.73 -13.31 19.13
CA ASP A 241 -6.34 -13.71 19.38
C ASP A 241 -5.79 -14.38 18.11
N VAL A 242 -4.61 -13.97 17.70
CA VAL A 242 -3.88 -14.50 16.53
C VAL A 242 -2.50 -15.03 16.91
N SER A 243 -2.26 -15.29 18.18
CA SER A 243 -0.97 -15.76 18.69
C SER A 243 -0.58 -17.11 18.10
N ASP A 244 -1.56 -17.98 17.82
CA ASP A 244 -1.41 -19.29 17.17
C ASP A 244 -0.95 -19.21 15.70
N LYS A 245 -1.17 -18.06 15.06
CA LYS A 245 -0.82 -17.80 13.64
C LYS A 245 0.57 -17.19 13.47
N LEU A 246 1.23 -16.88 14.57
CA LEU A 246 2.59 -16.38 14.61
C LEU A 246 3.61 -17.52 14.66
N PRO A 247 4.82 -17.38 14.11
CA PRO A 247 5.87 -18.37 14.28
C PRO A 247 6.33 -18.42 15.74
N VAL A 248 6.63 -19.62 16.23
CA VAL A 248 7.15 -19.82 17.60
C VAL A 248 8.52 -19.14 17.80
N LYS A 249 9.34 -19.11 16.75
CA LYS A 249 10.60 -18.35 16.70
C LYS A 249 10.66 -17.64 15.36
N PRO A 250 11.19 -16.41 15.31
CA PRO A 250 11.45 -15.80 14.02
C PRO A 250 12.51 -16.66 13.32
N GLY A 251 12.07 -17.38 12.28
CA GLY A 251 13.01 -17.91 11.30
C GLY A 251 13.70 -16.74 10.59
N ASN A 252 14.54 -17.04 9.61
CA ASN A 252 15.01 -15.96 8.78
C ASN A 252 13.80 -15.32 8.05
N PHE A 253 13.73 -13.99 8.01
CA PHE A 253 12.61 -13.25 7.39
C PHE A 253 12.53 -13.43 5.86
N ASN A 254 13.37 -14.27 5.29
CA ASN A 254 13.52 -14.49 3.86
C ASN A 254 12.22 -15.02 3.22
N GLU A 255 11.49 -15.89 3.90
CA GLU A 255 10.20 -16.38 3.38
C GLU A 255 9.15 -15.27 3.34
N SER A 256 9.07 -14.45 4.38
CA SER A 256 8.17 -13.31 4.43
C SER A 256 8.51 -12.29 3.34
N LEU A 257 9.80 -12.04 3.12
CA LEU A 257 10.28 -11.14 2.07
C LEU A 257 9.89 -11.64 0.66
N ARG A 258 10.02 -12.96 0.40
CA ARG A 258 9.64 -13.55 -0.91
C ARG A 258 8.16 -13.37 -1.24
N ARG A 259 7.32 -13.21 -0.23
CA ARG A 259 5.88 -13.04 -0.38
C ARG A 259 5.43 -11.59 -0.24
N ASN A 260 6.31 -10.69 0.20
CA ASN A 260 5.94 -9.30 0.46
C ASN A 260 5.63 -8.55 -0.84
N PRO A 261 4.38 -8.07 -1.04
CA PRO A 261 3.99 -7.46 -2.31
C PRO A 261 4.75 -6.17 -2.61
N THR A 262 5.12 -5.38 -1.60
CA THR A 262 5.89 -4.15 -1.78
C THR A 262 7.26 -4.44 -2.38
N PHE A 263 7.95 -5.48 -1.88
CA PHE A 263 9.23 -5.91 -2.44
C PHE A 263 9.07 -6.47 -3.86
N LEU A 264 8.03 -7.30 -4.08
CA LEU A 264 7.75 -7.92 -5.39
C LEU A 264 7.42 -6.86 -6.45
N SER A 265 6.70 -5.80 -6.10
CA SER A 265 6.45 -4.66 -7.00
C SER A 265 7.76 -4.02 -7.48
N LYS A 266 8.72 -3.77 -6.57
CA LYS A 266 10.01 -3.16 -6.93
C LYS A 266 10.90 -4.11 -7.72
N GLN A 267 10.84 -5.41 -7.45
CA GLN A 267 11.51 -6.43 -8.25
C GLN A 267 10.95 -6.50 -9.70
N ALA A 268 9.64 -6.42 -9.87
CA ALA A 268 9.00 -6.35 -11.18
C ALA A 268 9.39 -5.07 -11.92
N ALA A 269 9.37 -3.91 -11.25
CA ALA A 269 9.78 -2.63 -11.82
C ALA A 269 11.23 -2.64 -12.30
N LEU A 270 12.16 -3.30 -11.58
CA LEU A 270 13.53 -3.49 -12.02
C LEU A 270 13.59 -4.30 -13.32
N GLN A 271 12.88 -5.42 -13.40
CA GLN A 271 12.85 -6.24 -14.61
C GLN A 271 12.24 -5.49 -15.82
N GLY A 272 11.26 -4.63 -15.57
CA GLY A 272 10.73 -3.70 -16.56
C GLY A 272 11.79 -2.71 -17.05
N ALA A 273 12.54 -2.10 -16.13
CA ALA A 273 13.62 -1.18 -16.50
C ALA A 273 14.74 -1.87 -17.28
N GLU A 274 15.10 -3.12 -16.94
CA GLU A 274 16.06 -3.93 -17.70
C GLU A 274 15.55 -4.24 -19.13
N ALA A 275 14.26 -4.55 -19.28
CA ALA A 275 13.65 -4.70 -20.59
C ALA A 275 13.68 -3.38 -21.39
N GLY A 276 13.49 -2.23 -20.74
CA GLY A 276 13.62 -0.91 -21.35
C GLY A 276 15.05 -0.61 -21.85
N VAL A 277 16.08 -1.08 -21.15
CA VAL A 277 17.47 -1.02 -21.65
C VAL A 277 17.61 -1.85 -22.92
N ALA A 278 17.06 -3.07 -22.92
CA ALA A 278 17.13 -3.95 -24.09
C ALA A 278 16.36 -3.35 -25.28
N SER A 279 15.19 -2.74 -25.05
CA SER A 279 14.44 -2.01 -26.08
C SER A 279 15.26 -0.86 -26.68
N SER A 280 15.88 -0.04 -25.82
CA SER A 280 16.68 1.11 -26.31
C SER A 280 17.87 0.69 -27.19
N LYS A 281 18.46 -0.49 -26.94
CA LYS A 281 19.52 -1.07 -27.79
C LYS A 281 19.01 -1.47 -29.18
N GLY A 282 17.73 -1.76 -29.33
CA GLY A 282 17.10 -2.05 -30.62
C GLY A 282 17.24 -0.90 -31.65
N ALA A 283 17.43 0.34 -31.17
CA ALA A 283 17.66 1.50 -32.04
C ALA A 283 18.92 1.39 -32.94
N PHE A 284 19.88 0.53 -32.56
CA PHE A 284 21.08 0.26 -33.38
C PHE A 284 20.86 -0.80 -34.45
N SER A 285 19.67 -1.38 -34.53
CA SER A 285 19.32 -2.39 -35.54
C SER A 285 18.54 -1.76 -36.69
N PRO A 286 18.63 -2.31 -37.92
CA PRO A 286 17.74 -1.90 -38.99
C PRO A 286 16.29 -2.28 -38.69
N LYS A 287 15.35 -1.44 -39.12
CA LYS A 287 13.91 -1.69 -39.05
C LYS A 287 13.41 -2.12 -40.42
N PHE A 288 12.71 -3.24 -40.48
CA PHE A 288 12.07 -3.76 -41.72
C PHE A 288 10.57 -3.70 -41.54
N GLU A 289 9.90 -3.10 -42.53
CA GLU A 289 8.43 -2.98 -42.58
C GLU A 289 7.92 -3.42 -43.95
N PHE A 290 6.85 -4.18 -43.95
CA PHE A 290 6.04 -4.38 -45.12
C PHE A 290 5.08 -3.20 -45.26
N VAL A 291 5.05 -2.56 -46.42
CA VAL A 291 4.21 -1.40 -46.71
C VAL A 291 3.42 -1.68 -47.99
N ALA A 292 2.11 -1.64 -47.89
CA ALA A 292 1.22 -1.66 -49.04
C ALA A 292 0.41 -0.36 -49.05
N ALA A 293 0.45 0.38 -50.14
CA ALA A 293 -0.26 1.63 -50.27
C ALA A 293 -1.06 1.69 -51.59
N THR A 294 -2.21 2.31 -51.53
CA THR A 294 -3.02 2.63 -52.73
C THR A 294 -3.69 3.99 -52.52
N GLY A 295 -3.66 4.80 -53.57
CA GLY A 295 -4.21 6.12 -53.48
C GLY A 295 -4.48 6.78 -54.82
N ARG A 296 -5.09 7.96 -54.73
CA ARG A 296 -5.29 8.85 -55.87
C ARG A 296 -4.82 10.27 -55.46
N ASP A 297 -3.99 10.84 -56.35
CA ASP A 297 -3.46 12.17 -56.14
C ASP A 297 -3.56 12.98 -57.45
N GLN A 298 -4.03 14.19 -57.37
CA GLN A 298 -4.03 15.15 -58.49
C GLN A 298 -2.82 16.10 -58.32
N ASN A 299 -1.60 15.54 -58.34
CA ASN A 299 -0.40 16.33 -58.12
C ASN A 299 0.22 16.93 -59.39
N ASP A 300 -0.37 16.66 -60.56
CA ASP A 300 0.09 17.17 -61.84
C ASP A 300 -0.94 18.10 -62.46
N PRO A 301 -0.56 19.32 -62.85
CA PRO A 301 -1.45 20.27 -63.47
C PRO A 301 -1.76 19.95 -64.94
N THR A 302 -1.02 19.02 -65.57
CA THR A 302 -1.24 18.69 -66.96
C THR A 302 -2.50 17.82 -67.16
N PRO A 303 -3.27 18.02 -68.27
CA PRO A 303 -4.51 17.27 -68.52
C PRO A 303 -4.29 15.76 -68.57
N GLU A 304 -3.10 15.34 -68.99
CA GLU A 304 -2.75 13.94 -69.20
C GLU A 304 -2.54 13.17 -67.87
N ASN A 305 -2.10 13.87 -66.82
CA ASN A 305 -1.71 13.25 -65.52
C ASN A 305 -2.58 13.71 -64.33
N ARG A 306 -3.72 14.36 -64.56
CA ARG A 306 -4.57 14.92 -63.48
C ARG A 306 -5.12 13.95 -62.47
N ASN A 307 -5.12 12.64 -62.78
CA ASN A 307 -5.74 11.60 -61.95
C ASN A 307 -4.84 10.40 -61.85
N ILE A 308 -3.71 10.55 -61.17
CA ILE A 308 -2.79 9.44 -60.97
C ILE A 308 -3.36 8.55 -59.84
N ARG A 309 -3.66 7.29 -60.20
CA ARG A 309 -3.89 6.23 -59.22
C ARG A 309 -2.60 5.43 -59.09
N SER A 310 -2.08 5.36 -57.88
CA SER A 310 -0.88 4.57 -57.59
C SER A 310 -1.20 3.46 -56.59
N SER A 311 -0.59 2.29 -56.82
CA SER A 311 -0.61 1.19 -55.84
C SER A 311 0.80 0.63 -55.78
N SER A 312 1.30 0.40 -54.57
CA SER A 312 2.63 -0.12 -54.33
C SER A 312 2.60 -1.15 -53.20
N VAL A 313 3.45 -2.16 -53.36
CA VAL A 313 3.74 -3.15 -52.30
C VAL A 313 5.24 -3.26 -52.19
N GLN A 314 5.78 -3.05 -51.00
CA GLN A 314 7.24 -2.99 -50.82
C GLN A 314 7.64 -3.42 -49.40
N VAL A 315 8.85 -3.92 -49.26
CA VAL A 315 9.53 -4.07 -47.99
C VAL A 315 10.48 -2.91 -47.86
N VAL A 316 10.29 -2.11 -46.80
CA VAL A 316 11.09 -0.91 -46.54
C VAL A 316 12.06 -1.22 -45.41
N MET A 317 13.34 -1.01 -45.64
CA MET A 317 14.37 -1.03 -44.60
C MET A 317 14.71 0.42 -44.22
N ASN A 318 14.55 0.73 -42.92
CA ASN A 318 15.02 1.98 -42.31
C ASN A 318 16.19 1.66 -41.42
N TYR A 319 17.36 2.18 -41.72
CA TYR A 319 18.55 2.05 -40.90
C TYR A 319 19.17 3.43 -40.64
N ASN A 320 19.20 3.82 -39.41
CA ASN A 320 19.76 5.12 -39.05
C ASN A 320 21.24 4.98 -38.68
N LEU A 321 22.10 5.46 -39.53
CA LEU A 321 23.55 5.35 -39.35
C LEU A 321 24.07 6.28 -38.26
N TYR A 322 23.49 7.48 -38.08
CA TYR A 322 23.95 8.46 -37.08
C TYR A 322 22.88 9.45 -36.74
N ARG A 323 22.57 9.59 -35.45
CA ARG A 323 21.61 10.55 -34.89
C ARG A 323 22.28 11.56 -33.92
N GLY A 324 23.47 12.03 -34.22
CA GLY A 324 24.14 12.98 -33.32
C GLY A 324 24.42 12.45 -31.92
N GLY A 325 24.57 11.13 -31.74
CA GLY A 325 24.81 10.49 -30.46
C GLY A 325 23.56 10.24 -29.59
N ALA A 326 22.33 10.58 -30.07
CA ALA A 326 21.09 10.45 -29.31
C ALA A 326 20.80 9.01 -28.88
N ASP A 327 21.01 8.02 -29.76
CA ASP A 327 20.75 6.61 -29.45
C ASP A 327 21.67 6.08 -28.34
N SER A 328 22.98 6.43 -28.39
CA SER A 328 23.92 6.12 -27.32
C SER A 328 23.57 6.79 -25.99
N ALA A 329 23.13 8.07 -26.04
CA ALA A 329 22.67 8.77 -24.85
C ALA A 329 21.40 8.12 -24.26
N ARG A 330 20.47 7.68 -25.11
CA ARG A 330 19.26 6.97 -24.67
C ARG A 330 19.57 5.66 -23.97
N VAL A 331 20.51 4.85 -24.48
CA VAL A 331 20.96 3.63 -23.80
C VAL A 331 21.58 3.93 -22.46
N ARG A 332 22.43 4.96 -22.35
CA ARG A 332 22.99 5.37 -21.06
C ARG A 332 21.91 5.86 -20.08
N GLN A 333 20.91 6.60 -20.58
CA GLN A 333 19.79 7.07 -19.76
C GLN A 333 18.98 5.89 -19.21
N THR A 334 18.57 4.94 -20.05
CA THR A 334 17.81 3.76 -19.60
C THR A 334 18.62 2.86 -18.69
N ALA A 335 19.95 2.72 -18.93
CA ALA A 335 20.83 2.00 -18.02
C ALA A 335 20.89 2.67 -16.63
N ALA A 336 21.01 3.99 -16.57
CA ALA A 336 20.95 4.72 -15.29
C ALA A 336 19.59 4.54 -14.57
N GLN A 337 18.49 4.53 -15.31
CA GLN A 337 17.16 4.23 -14.76
C GLN A 337 17.06 2.79 -14.21
N SER A 338 17.68 1.81 -14.89
CA SER A 338 17.75 0.43 -14.38
C SER A 338 18.59 0.32 -13.10
N TYR A 339 19.70 1.05 -12.99
CA TYR A 339 20.49 1.12 -11.74
C TYR A 339 19.67 1.75 -10.62
N ALA A 340 18.97 2.85 -10.90
CA ALA A 340 18.09 3.48 -9.91
C ALA A 340 16.97 2.51 -9.45
N ALA A 341 16.35 1.76 -10.37
CA ALA A 341 15.36 0.75 -10.02
C ALA A 341 15.93 -0.38 -9.15
N ARG A 342 17.20 -0.77 -9.39
CA ARG A 342 17.92 -1.74 -8.55
C ARG A 342 18.13 -1.20 -7.13
N ASP A 343 18.60 0.04 -7.00
CA ASP A 343 18.83 0.67 -5.70
C ASP A 343 17.49 0.81 -4.94
N VAL A 344 16.39 1.17 -5.64
CA VAL A 344 15.04 1.22 -5.06
C VAL A 344 14.60 -0.14 -4.52
N ARG A 345 14.82 -1.21 -5.27
CA ARG A 345 14.54 -2.58 -4.80
C ARG A 345 15.38 -2.92 -3.56
N ASP A 346 16.67 -2.60 -3.58
CA ASP A 346 17.61 -2.99 -2.52
C ASP A 346 17.30 -2.25 -1.21
N TYR A 347 17.02 -0.94 -1.24
CA TYR A 347 16.60 -0.25 -0.02
C TYR A 347 15.21 -0.71 0.45
N THR A 348 14.27 -0.99 -0.46
CA THR A 348 12.94 -1.53 -0.09
C THR A 348 13.09 -2.87 0.63
N CYS A 349 13.98 -3.73 0.16
CA CYS A 349 14.28 -4.98 0.82
C CYS A 349 14.76 -4.77 2.27
N ARG A 350 15.70 -3.85 2.49
CA ARG A 350 16.19 -3.51 3.83
C ARG A 350 15.10 -2.95 4.73
N ASN A 351 14.25 -2.09 4.18
CA ASN A 351 13.13 -1.51 4.93
C ASN A 351 12.14 -2.59 5.40
N VAL A 352 11.71 -3.47 4.50
CA VAL A 352 10.80 -4.56 4.85
C VAL A 352 11.39 -5.47 5.93
N GLN A 353 12.67 -5.80 5.82
CA GLN A 353 13.35 -6.62 6.85
C GLN A 353 13.44 -5.90 8.19
N GLN A 354 13.77 -4.60 8.19
CA GLN A 354 13.79 -3.79 9.41
C GLN A 354 12.40 -3.75 10.05
N GLU A 355 11.35 -3.51 9.27
CA GLU A 355 9.97 -3.48 9.76
C GLU A 355 9.53 -4.80 10.37
N LEU A 356 9.85 -5.92 9.73
CA LEU A 356 9.61 -7.27 10.28
C LEU A 356 10.37 -7.50 11.59
N ALA A 357 11.65 -7.11 11.65
CA ALA A 357 12.47 -7.25 12.85
C ALA A 357 11.93 -6.40 14.01
N VAL A 358 11.54 -5.14 13.74
CA VAL A 358 10.94 -4.25 14.74
C VAL A 358 9.60 -4.77 15.22
N ALA A 359 8.73 -5.23 14.30
CA ALA A 359 7.44 -5.78 14.67
C ALA A 359 7.58 -7.03 15.58
N TRP A 360 8.53 -7.91 15.26
CA TRP A 360 8.84 -9.07 16.10
C TRP A 360 9.38 -8.67 17.48
N ASN A 361 10.33 -7.75 17.52
CA ASN A 361 10.89 -7.25 18.78
C ASN A 361 9.81 -6.63 19.68
N ASN A 362 8.85 -5.90 19.09
CA ASN A 362 7.72 -5.34 19.83
C ASN A 362 6.83 -6.43 20.43
N ILE A 363 6.54 -7.50 19.68
CA ILE A 363 5.77 -8.65 20.18
C ILE A 363 6.50 -9.28 21.38
N ALA A 364 7.78 -9.62 21.22
CA ALA A 364 8.58 -10.24 22.28
C ALA A 364 8.66 -9.33 23.54
N SER A 365 8.94 -8.04 23.34
CA SER A 365 9.02 -7.09 24.45
C SER A 365 7.69 -6.94 25.21
N LEU A 366 6.56 -6.89 24.50
CA LEU A 366 5.24 -6.77 25.13
C LEU A 366 4.82 -8.06 25.83
N GLN A 367 5.15 -9.23 25.27
CA GLN A 367 4.92 -10.53 25.93
C GLN A 367 5.67 -10.64 27.23
N GLU A 368 6.92 -10.18 27.30
CA GLU A 368 7.72 -10.16 28.51
C GLU A 368 7.24 -9.12 29.55
N LYS A 369 6.73 -7.97 29.10
CA LYS A 369 6.25 -6.89 29.98
C LYS A 369 4.88 -7.16 30.61
N LEU A 370 3.98 -7.80 29.87
CA LEU A 370 2.58 -7.96 30.30
C LEU A 370 2.41 -8.66 31.65
N PRO A 371 3.15 -9.74 32.01
CA PRO A 371 3.06 -10.36 33.33
C PRO A 371 3.38 -9.36 34.46
N PHE A 372 4.45 -8.58 34.30
CA PHE A 372 4.84 -7.57 35.31
C PHE A 372 3.82 -6.46 35.46
N LEU A 373 3.20 -6.01 34.38
CA LEU A 373 2.12 -5.01 34.44
C LEU A 373 0.87 -5.56 35.12
N ARG A 374 0.53 -6.82 34.91
CA ARG A 374 -0.58 -7.50 35.61
C ARG A 374 -0.29 -7.64 37.11
N ASP A 375 0.92 -8.08 37.45
CA ASP A 375 1.33 -8.22 38.86
C ASP A 375 1.32 -6.86 39.57
N HIS A 376 1.78 -5.79 38.89
CA HIS A 376 1.74 -4.43 39.44
C HIS A 376 0.30 -3.95 39.64
N GLU A 377 -0.59 -4.08 38.68
CA GLU A 377 -2.01 -3.73 38.84
C GLU A 377 -2.67 -4.50 39.98
N LEU A 378 -2.44 -5.82 40.04
CA LEU A 378 -3.00 -6.67 41.09
C LEU A 378 -2.48 -6.28 42.48
N ALA A 379 -1.19 -5.98 42.61
CA ALA A 379 -0.57 -5.56 43.89
C ALA A 379 -1.14 -4.20 44.31
N THR A 380 -1.16 -3.22 43.42
CA THR A 380 -1.69 -1.88 43.68
C THR A 380 -3.17 -1.91 44.02
N SER A 381 -3.97 -2.76 43.37
CA SER A 381 -5.39 -2.95 43.66
C SER A 381 -5.58 -3.47 45.12
N LYS A 382 -4.79 -4.46 45.54
CA LYS A 382 -4.84 -4.98 46.91
C LYS A 382 -4.42 -3.93 47.95
N VAL A 383 -3.37 -3.15 47.67
CA VAL A 383 -2.91 -2.07 48.52
C VAL A 383 -3.98 -1.00 48.67
N ARG A 384 -4.63 -0.60 47.55
CA ARG A 384 -5.72 0.34 47.54
C ARG A 384 -6.89 -0.12 48.40
N ASP A 385 -7.31 -1.37 48.33
CA ASP A 385 -8.40 -1.91 49.12
C ASP A 385 -8.05 -1.92 50.60
N ALA A 386 -6.81 -2.29 50.99
CA ALA A 386 -6.34 -2.24 52.35
C ALA A 386 -6.28 -0.79 52.89
N TYR A 387 -5.75 0.17 52.10
CA TYR A 387 -5.67 1.58 52.52
C TYR A 387 -7.05 2.22 52.66
N ARG A 388 -8.01 1.86 51.82
CA ARG A 388 -9.39 2.32 51.94
C ARG A 388 -10.03 1.88 53.25
N GLN A 389 -9.85 0.62 53.66
CA GLN A 389 -10.32 0.09 54.95
C GLN A 389 -9.64 0.80 56.11
N GLN A 390 -8.30 0.96 56.10
CA GLN A 390 -7.54 1.65 57.14
C GLN A 390 -7.92 3.14 57.27
N PHE A 391 -8.19 3.80 56.16
CA PHE A 391 -8.69 5.18 56.16
C PHE A 391 -10.06 5.32 56.79
N GLN A 392 -10.97 4.37 56.57
CA GLN A 392 -12.31 4.37 57.16
C GLN A 392 -12.25 4.32 58.71
N ILE A 393 -11.30 3.58 59.26
CA ILE A 393 -11.09 3.45 60.72
C ILE A 393 -10.08 4.48 61.29
N GLY A 394 -9.62 5.44 60.49
CA GLY A 394 -8.74 6.52 60.92
C GLY A 394 -7.25 6.14 61.08
N GLN A 395 -6.80 4.96 60.62
CA GLN A 395 -5.41 4.51 60.70
C GLN A 395 -4.53 4.96 59.56
N ARG A 396 -5.09 5.52 58.48
CA ARG A 396 -4.36 6.05 57.35
C ARG A 396 -4.82 7.44 56.97
N THR A 397 -3.92 8.19 56.32
CA THR A 397 -4.23 9.55 55.87
C THR A 397 -5.01 9.52 54.55
N LEU A 398 -5.78 10.59 54.27
CA LEU A 398 -6.43 10.78 52.97
C LEU A 398 -5.41 10.80 51.81
N LEU A 399 -4.23 11.41 52.05
CA LEU A 399 -3.17 11.53 51.06
C LEU A 399 -2.69 10.14 50.59
N ASP A 400 -2.50 9.18 51.51
CA ASP A 400 -2.09 7.82 51.20
C ASP A 400 -3.15 7.14 50.32
N LEU A 401 -4.43 7.28 50.63
CA LEU A 401 -5.53 6.73 49.84
C LEU A 401 -5.58 7.36 48.44
N LEU A 402 -5.55 8.69 48.32
CA LEU A 402 -5.62 9.39 47.03
C LEU A 402 -4.41 9.07 46.14
N ASN A 403 -3.21 8.92 46.70
CA ASN A 403 -2.03 8.51 45.94
C ASN A 403 -2.17 7.09 45.38
N THR A 404 -2.66 6.17 46.23
CA THR A 404 -2.84 4.76 45.79
C THR A 404 -3.96 4.62 44.75
N GLU A 405 -5.04 5.41 44.84
CA GLU A 405 -6.09 5.46 43.83
C GLU A 405 -5.52 5.95 42.48
N ASN A 406 -4.68 6.98 42.50
CA ASN A 406 -4.02 7.45 41.27
C ASN A 406 -3.04 6.42 40.70
N GLU A 407 -2.24 5.76 41.56
CA GLU A 407 -1.32 4.70 41.14
C GLU A 407 -2.09 3.51 40.52
N LEU A 408 -3.23 3.11 41.08
CA LEU A 408 -4.08 2.08 40.53
C LEU A 408 -4.64 2.48 39.13
N PHE A 409 -5.09 3.74 39.03
CA PHE A 409 -5.57 4.26 37.73
C PHE A 409 -4.49 4.19 36.66
N GLU A 410 -3.28 4.66 36.99
CA GLU A 410 -2.15 4.62 36.04
C GLU A 410 -1.69 3.18 35.71
N SER A 411 -1.68 2.26 36.69
CA SER A 411 -1.33 0.85 36.44
C SER A 411 -2.35 0.16 35.54
N ARG A 412 -3.64 0.44 35.70
CA ARG A 412 -4.71 -0.06 34.82
C ARG A 412 -4.58 0.50 33.39
N ARG A 413 -4.30 1.80 33.26
CA ARG A 413 -4.03 2.42 31.94
C ARG A 413 -2.84 1.75 31.25
N ALA A 414 -1.74 1.55 31.99
CA ALA A 414 -0.54 0.92 31.44
C ALA A 414 -0.80 -0.53 30.98
N LEU A 415 -1.53 -1.31 31.79
CA LEU A 415 -1.92 -2.68 31.42
C LEU A 415 -2.84 -2.72 30.22
N THR A 416 -3.85 -1.85 30.16
CA THR A 416 -4.79 -1.74 29.04
C THR A 416 -4.04 -1.40 27.75
N ASN A 417 -3.20 -0.37 27.78
CA ASN A 417 -2.39 0.02 26.62
C ASN A 417 -1.50 -1.13 26.13
N ALA A 418 -0.73 -1.75 27.02
CA ALA A 418 0.18 -2.85 26.66
C ALA A 418 -0.58 -4.07 26.06
N THR A 419 -1.79 -4.33 26.53
CA THR A 419 -2.64 -5.42 26.03
C THR A 419 -3.07 -5.15 24.58
N TYR A 420 -3.52 -3.94 24.26
CA TYR A 420 -3.89 -3.55 22.91
C TYR A 420 -2.69 -3.38 21.99
N ASP A 421 -1.55 -2.88 22.51
CA ASP A 421 -0.30 -2.77 21.77
C ASP A 421 0.24 -4.13 21.34
N LEU A 422 0.13 -5.16 22.20
CA LEU A 422 0.51 -6.54 21.83
C LEU A 422 -0.36 -7.05 20.68
N LYS A 423 -1.68 -6.89 20.77
CA LYS A 423 -2.58 -7.28 19.68
C LYS A 423 -2.21 -6.57 18.38
N LEU A 424 -2.04 -5.26 18.42
CA LEU A 424 -1.66 -4.48 17.24
C LEU A 424 -0.31 -4.93 16.65
N ALA A 425 0.69 -5.19 17.50
CA ALA A 425 2.00 -5.68 17.06
C ALA A 425 1.90 -7.04 16.35
N GLN A 426 1.05 -7.95 16.85
CA GLN A 426 0.79 -9.26 16.24
C GLN A 426 0.16 -9.11 14.84
N TYR A 427 -0.90 -8.29 14.72
CA TYR A 427 -1.54 -8.01 13.44
C TYR A 427 -0.61 -7.28 12.45
N ARG A 428 0.22 -6.37 12.94
CA ARG A 428 1.23 -5.68 12.12
C ARG A 428 2.25 -6.65 11.54
N TRP A 429 2.73 -7.61 12.34
CA TRP A 429 3.63 -8.64 11.86
C TRP A 429 2.99 -9.51 10.77
N LEU A 430 1.71 -9.90 10.95
CA LEU A 430 0.94 -10.65 9.95
C LEU A 430 0.79 -9.85 8.64
N ALA A 431 0.54 -8.55 8.70
CA ALA A 431 0.45 -7.69 7.52
C ALA A 431 1.79 -7.62 6.77
N LEU A 432 2.89 -7.35 7.47
CA LEU A 432 4.23 -7.27 6.88
C LEU A 432 4.69 -8.61 6.25
N SER A 433 4.24 -9.73 6.78
CA SER A 433 4.52 -11.07 6.24
C SER A 433 3.53 -11.53 5.17
N HIS A 434 2.59 -10.67 4.74
CA HIS A 434 1.50 -10.98 3.79
C HIS A 434 0.64 -12.17 4.25
N LYS A 435 0.40 -12.27 5.56
CA LYS A 435 -0.40 -13.32 6.19
C LYS A 435 -1.65 -12.77 6.90
N LEU A 436 -1.88 -11.44 6.88
CA LEU A 436 -2.99 -10.81 7.60
C LEU A 436 -4.35 -11.28 7.07
N LEU A 437 -4.58 -11.17 5.77
CA LEU A 437 -5.86 -11.54 5.16
C LEU A 437 -6.16 -13.05 5.32
N PRO A 438 -5.22 -13.97 5.01
CA PRO A 438 -5.42 -15.39 5.33
C PRO A 438 -5.68 -15.67 6.82
N ALA A 439 -5.02 -14.93 7.72
CA ALA A 439 -5.24 -15.07 9.17
C ALA A 439 -6.66 -14.67 9.59
N LEU A 440 -7.27 -13.72 8.88
CA LEU A 440 -8.65 -13.30 9.05
C LEU A 440 -9.64 -14.13 8.21
N THR A 441 -9.18 -15.19 7.51
CA THR A 441 -10.00 -15.97 6.55
C THR A 441 -10.56 -15.12 5.40
N LEU A 442 -9.88 -14.02 5.08
CA LEU A 442 -10.22 -13.11 4.01
C LEU A 442 -9.27 -13.29 2.83
N GLN A 443 -9.72 -12.91 1.65
CA GLN A 443 -8.89 -12.83 0.45
C GLN A 443 -8.80 -11.37 0.00
N PRO A 444 -7.71 -10.99 -0.69
CA PRO A 444 -7.67 -9.71 -1.38
C PRO A 444 -8.88 -9.58 -2.30
N ALA A 445 -9.53 -8.43 -2.31
CA ALA A 445 -10.77 -8.20 -3.06
C ALA A 445 -10.64 -8.51 -4.56
N ARG A 446 -9.42 -8.59 -5.09
CA ARG A 446 -9.12 -8.83 -6.51
C ARG A 446 -7.78 -9.56 -6.63
N ASN A 447 -7.82 -10.89 -6.55
CA ASN A 447 -6.64 -11.75 -6.49
C ASN A 447 -6.35 -12.47 -7.83
N GLU A 448 -6.91 -12.00 -8.94
CA GLU A 448 -6.65 -12.59 -10.25
C GLU A 448 -5.27 -12.19 -10.74
N MET A 449 -4.29 -13.07 -10.52
CA MET A 449 -2.94 -12.88 -11.07
C MET A 449 -3.02 -12.94 -12.60
N PRO A 450 -2.42 -11.97 -13.32
CA PRO A 450 -2.39 -12.00 -14.78
C PRO A 450 -1.68 -13.27 -15.27
N GLU A 451 -2.39 -14.10 -16.04
CA GLU A 451 -1.93 -15.44 -16.47
C GLU A 451 -0.65 -15.43 -17.33
N GLU A 452 -0.32 -14.32 -17.97
CA GLU A 452 0.64 -14.28 -19.08
C GLU A 452 2.10 -13.99 -18.75
N ASN A 453 2.43 -13.63 -17.53
CA ASN A 453 3.82 -13.36 -17.16
C ASN A 453 4.26 -14.40 -16.15
N GLY A 454 5.24 -15.20 -16.55
CA GLY A 454 5.83 -16.22 -15.70
C GLY A 454 6.08 -15.69 -14.28
N LYS A 455 6.04 -16.58 -13.30
CA LYS A 455 6.27 -16.26 -11.89
C LYS A 455 7.50 -15.36 -11.76
N LEU A 456 7.32 -14.22 -11.11
CA LEU A 456 8.43 -13.33 -10.77
C LEU A 456 9.45 -14.15 -9.96
N VAL A 457 10.61 -14.38 -10.53
CA VAL A 457 11.68 -15.13 -9.87
C VAL A 457 12.50 -14.17 -9.03
N VAL A 458 12.50 -14.38 -7.73
CA VAL A 458 13.40 -13.71 -6.80
C VAL A 458 14.55 -14.66 -6.50
N SER A 459 15.75 -14.34 -6.97
CA SER A 459 16.93 -15.18 -6.72
C SER A 459 17.35 -15.13 -5.25
N ASP A 460 17.92 -16.23 -4.76
CA ASP A 460 18.44 -16.33 -3.40
C ASP A 460 19.53 -15.28 -3.10
N ASP A 461 20.30 -14.92 -4.11
CA ASP A 461 21.37 -13.93 -3.97
C ASP A 461 20.81 -12.53 -3.67
N VAL A 462 19.69 -12.13 -4.27
CA VAL A 462 19.02 -10.87 -3.95
C VAL A 462 18.57 -10.85 -2.49
N ILE A 463 18.04 -11.97 -2.00
CA ILE A 463 17.59 -12.08 -0.60
C ILE A 463 18.76 -12.05 0.38
N LYS A 464 19.90 -12.67 0.03
CA LYS A 464 21.12 -12.65 0.84
C LYS A 464 21.69 -11.24 0.98
N LEU A 465 21.61 -10.40 -0.08
CA LEU A 465 22.05 -9.00 -0.04
C LEU A 465 21.30 -8.14 0.97
N CYS A 466 20.09 -8.55 1.33
CA CYS A 466 19.21 -7.84 2.25
C CYS A 466 19.23 -8.42 3.67
N ASN A 467 20.08 -9.41 3.94
CA ASN A 467 20.03 -10.18 5.18
C ASN A 467 20.21 -9.28 6.42
N SER A 468 19.18 -9.22 7.26
CA SER A 468 19.24 -8.61 8.58
C SER A 468 19.31 -9.70 9.65
N THR A 469 20.08 -9.48 10.69
CA THR A 469 20.09 -10.34 11.88
C THR A 469 18.78 -10.17 12.63
N VAL A 470 18.13 -11.28 12.99
CA VAL A 470 16.97 -11.26 13.88
C VAL A 470 17.42 -10.73 15.26
N PRO A 471 16.67 -9.75 15.86
CA PRO A 471 17.01 -9.28 17.19
C PRO A 471 17.03 -10.42 18.22
N ASP A 472 18.06 -10.44 19.06
CA ASP A 472 18.17 -11.43 20.13
C ASP A 472 17.21 -11.05 21.28
N SER A 473 16.05 -11.69 21.30
CA SER A 473 15.02 -11.47 22.33
C SER A 473 15.44 -11.93 23.72
N ALA A 474 16.49 -12.75 23.85
CA ALA A 474 17.01 -13.15 25.16
C ALA A 474 17.53 -11.97 25.98
N ARG A 475 17.91 -10.87 25.32
CA ARG A 475 18.31 -9.60 26.00
C ARG A 475 17.17 -8.86 26.66
N LEU A 476 15.92 -9.22 26.40
CA LEU A 476 14.72 -8.63 27.03
C LEU A 476 14.46 -9.17 28.44
N THR A 477 15.11 -10.28 28.80
CA THR A 477 14.99 -10.85 30.16
C THR A 477 15.61 -9.88 31.16
N PRO A 478 14.89 -9.51 32.27
CA PRO A 478 15.40 -8.58 33.28
C PRO A 478 16.73 -9.09 33.87
N VAL A 479 17.73 -8.24 33.83
CA VAL A 479 19.02 -8.50 34.48
C VAL A 479 18.82 -8.39 36.00
N ARG A 480 19.12 -9.46 36.74
CA ARG A 480 19.15 -9.39 38.21
C ARG A 480 20.35 -8.54 38.63
N VAL A 481 20.08 -7.40 39.22
CA VAL A 481 21.10 -6.58 39.87
C VAL A 481 21.35 -7.15 41.28
N GLN A 482 22.59 -7.62 41.54
CA GLN A 482 22.97 -7.98 42.89
C GLN A 482 23.27 -6.69 43.69
N TYR A 483 22.45 -6.42 44.65
CA TYR A 483 22.74 -5.36 45.64
C TYR A 483 23.78 -5.88 46.63
N ASN A 484 24.98 -5.33 46.59
CA ASN A 484 25.92 -5.46 47.70
C ASN A 484 25.61 -4.39 48.70
N GLU A 485 25.09 -4.77 49.85
CA GLU A 485 24.92 -3.88 50.99
C GLU A 485 26.29 -3.28 51.38
N GLY A 486 26.55 -2.02 51.06
CA GLY A 486 27.73 -1.28 51.49
C GLY A 486 28.50 -0.47 50.46
N THR A 487 28.12 -0.47 49.18
CA THR A 487 28.76 0.36 48.15
C THR A 487 27.80 1.32 47.49
N LEU A 488 28.08 2.60 47.57
CA LEU A 488 27.41 3.72 46.86
C LEU A 488 28.01 3.85 45.44
N PRO A 489 27.22 4.25 44.45
CA PRO A 489 26.00 3.64 43.92
C PRO A 489 26.33 2.35 43.12
N PRO A 490 25.38 1.44 42.95
CA PRO A 490 25.68 0.20 42.20
C PRO A 490 26.08 0.53 40.75
N THR A 491 27.32 0.23 40.39
CA THR A 491 27.71 0.16 39.01
C THR A 491 26.92 -0.99 38.38
N PHE A 492 26.05 -0.69 37.39
CA PHE A 492 25.33 -1.67 36.63
C PHE A 492 26.33 -2.49 35.79
N VAL A 493 26.72 -3.66 36.27
CA VAL A 493 27.46 -4.61 35.49
C VAL A 493 26.47 -5.60 34.89
N PRO A 494 26.26 -5.61 33.57
CA PRO A 494 25.41 -6.63 32.95
C PRO A 494 25.98 -8.02 33.22
N VAL A 495 25.18 -8.93 33.76
CA VAL A 495 25.60 -10.30 34.17
C VAL A 495 26.15 -11.14 32.99
N ASN A 496 25.98 -10.67 31.73
CA ASN A 496 26.46 -11.34 30.53
C ASN A 496 27.50 -10.54 29.75
N ALA A 497 28.25 -9.62 30.38
CA ALA A 497 29.43 -9.06 29.72
C ALA A 497 30.44 -10.20 29.52
N PRO A 498 30.94 -10.48 28.28
CA PRO A 498 31.98 -11.45 28.06
C PRO A 498 33.21 -11.05 28.89
N ALA A 499 33.76 -12.00 29.65
CA ALA A 499 34.96 -11.78 30.44
C ALA A 499 36.05 -11.14 29.54
N ASN A 500 36.55 -9.96 29.94
CA ASN A 500 37.66 -9.30 29.29
C ASN A 500 38.82 -10.30 29.19
N GLN A 501 39.06 -10.81 27.97
CA GLN A 501 40.36 -11.45 27.69
C GLN A 501 41.46 -10.36 27.77
N PRO A 502 42.55 -10.57 28.51
CA PRO A 502 43.66 -9.65 28.54
C PRO A 502 44.26 -9.58 27.14
N ARG A 503 44.34 -8.38 26.60
CA ARG A 503 45.07 -8.10 25.37
C ARG A 503 46.57 -8.35 25.66
N SER A 504 47.14 -9.39 25.04
CA SER A 504 48.55 -9.59 24.88
C SER A 504 49.11 -8.76 23.72
#